data_f7a9027b4ffae886dc153d938ca509d0
#
_entry.id   f7a9027b4ffae886dc153d938ca509d0
#
_cell.length_a   1.000
_cell.length_b   1.000
_cell.length_c   1.000
_cell.angle_alpha   90.00
_cell.angle_beta   90.00
_cell.angle_gamma   90.00
#
_symmetry.space_group_name_H-M   'P 1'
#
loop_
_entity.id
_entity.type
_entity.pdbx_description
1 polymer ?
#
loop_
_entity_poly.entity_id
_entity_poly.type
_entity_poly.pdbx_seq_one_letter_code
_entity_poly.pdbx_strand_id
1 'polypeptide(L)'
;MEYKAIDLGLPSGMLWADRNVGAESETDYGLYFQWGDTVGYTDTSHSTWETCPGNGGNSTYNKKSIKAWDTENLHKVTGMKHSTKILNPEVDAATVNMGDKWRTPTIEDCTELMTNTRYEYAVINGVKGGKFINKSDASKYIFFPFTGVAVEGSFEHQETGCYIWSCSVCSGSPAGACYMFAGEFGYVEAAGYIYSALPVRGVCK
;
A
#
# COMPACT_ATOMS: atom_id res chain seq x y z
N MET A 1 -10.35 -14.85 8.57
CA MET A 1 -9.14 -15.25 9.35
C MET A 1 -8.59 -14.01 10.06
N GLU A 2 -8.18 -14.12 11.32
CA GLU A 2 -7.64 -12.98 12.07
C GLU A 2 -6.20 -12.68 11.62
N TYR A 3 -5.89 -11.38 11.43
CA TYR A 3 -4.54 -10.91 11.13
C TYR A 3 -3.72 -10.85 12.41
N LYS A 4 -2.46 -11.30 12.35
CA LYS A 4 -1.52 -11.21 13.47
C LYS A 4 -0.75 -9.89 13.39
N ALA A 5 -0.59 -9.24 14.52
CA ALA A 5 0.25 -8.07 14.65
C ALA A 5 1.68 -8.50 15.05
N ILE A 6 2.65 -8.16 14.23
CA ILE A 6 4.06 -8.55 14.40
C ILE A 6 4.82 -7.34 14.96
N ASP A 7 5.46 -7.54 16.10
CA ASP A 7 6.35 -6.56 16.73
C ASP A 7 7.76 -6.70 16.14
N LEU A 8 8.17 -5.72 15.35
CA LEU A 8 9.51 -5.64 14.75
C LEU A 8 10.50 -4.82 15.57
N GLY A 9 10.13 -4.40 16.79
CA GLY A 9 10.96 -3.54 17.65
C GLY A 9 11.14 -2.14 17.08
N LEU A 10 10.14 -1.61 16.40
CA LEU A 10 10.18 -0.26 15.83
C LEU A 10 10.12 0.79 16.95
N PRO A 11 10.84 1.92 16.84
CA PRO A 11 10.86 2.99 17.84
C PRO A 11 9.49 3.53 18.24
N SER A 12 8.55 3.62 17.28
CA SER A 12 7.18 4.08 17.54
C SER A 12 6.31 3.06 18.28
N GLY A 13 6.76 1.78 18.38
CA GLY A 13 5.95 0.66 18.83
C GLY A 13 4.91 0.21 17.81
N MET A 14 5.01 0.65 16.55
CA MET A 14 4.09 0.25 15.48
C MET A 14 4.24 -1.24 15.19
N LEU A 15 3.10 -1.93 15.13
CA LEU A 15 2.99 -3.34 14.75
C LEU A 15 2.50 -3.45 13.31
N TRP A 16 3.03 -4.44 12.58
CA TRP A 16 2.67 -4.69 11.19
C TRP A 16 1.89 -5.99 11.06
N ALA A 17 0.91 -6.03 10.17
CA ALA A 17 0.20 -7.26 9.87
C ALA A 17 1.14 -8.31 9.26
N ASP A 18 0.89 -9.58 9.59
CA ASP A 18 1.64 -10.74 9.10
C ASP A 18 1.52 -10.96 7.58
N ARG A 19 0.47 -10.43 6.95
CA ARG A 19 0.17 -10.62 5.53
C ARG A 19 -0.63 -9.44 4.94
N ASN A 20 -0.70 -9.36 3.62
CA ASN A 20 -1.47 -8.34 2.90
C ASN A 20 -2.97 -8.46 3.16
N VAL A 21 -3.72 -7.37 2.96
CA VAL A 21 -5.18 -7.38 3.03
C VAL A 21 -5.74 -8.38 2.03
N GLY A 22 -6.63 -9.26 2.50
CA GLY A 22 -7.25 -10.32 1.69
C GLY A 22 -6.38 -11.57 1.46
N ALA A 23 -5.12 -11.58 1.90
CA ALA A 23 -4.26 -12.74 1.81
C ALA A 23 -4.61 -13.82 2.84
N GLU A 24 -4.42 -15.09 2.49
CA GLU A 24 -4.60 -16.23 3.41
C GLU A 24 -3.31 -16.60 4.16
N SER A 25 -2.15 -16.27 3.58
CA SER A 25 -0.82 -16.53 4.16
C SER A 25 0.15 -15.38 3.88
N GLU A 26 1.35 -15.41 4.47
CA GLU A 26 2.40 -14.42 4.21
C GLU A 26 2.90 -14.42 2.76
N THR A 27 2.74 -15.53 2.04
CA THR A 27 3.17 -15.70 0.65
C THR A 27 2.07 -15.43 -0.37
N ASP A 28 0.83 -15.28 0.08
CA ASP A 28 -0.29 -14.90 -0.78
C ASP A 28 -0.21 -13.39 -1.09
N TYR A 29 -0.51 -13.04 -2.35
CA TYR A 29 -0.46 -11.66 -2.82
C TYR A 29 -1.54 -10.78 -2.18
N GLY A 30 -2.70 -11.37 -1.84
CA GLY A 30 -3.86 -10.66 -1.34
C GLY A 30 -4.58 -9.88 -2.43
N LEU A 31 -5.24 -8.81 -2.03
CA LEU A 31 -6.04 -7.96 -2.91
C LEU A 31 -5.26 -6.69 -3.31
N TYR A 32 -5.52 -6.22 -4.52
CA TYR A 32 -5.04 -4.96 -5.06
C TYR A 32 -6.11 -3.89 -4.93
N PHE A 33 -5.73 -2.71 -4.47
CA PHE A 33 -6.62 -1.58 -4.22
C PHE A 33 -6.15 -0.36 -5.01
N GLN A 34 -7.04 0.34 -5.68
CA GLN A 34 -6.78 1.71 -6.08
C GLN A 34 -6.72 2.58 -4.83
N TRP A 35 -5.95 3.66 -4.84
CA TRP A 35 -5.77 4.47 -3.63
C TRP A 35 -7.07 5.15 -3.20
N GLY A 36 -7.50 4.91 -1.95
CA GLY A 36 -8.79 5.34 -1.42
C GLY A 36 -9.97 4.42 -1.76
N ASP A 37 -9.72 3.28 -2.43
CA ASP A 37 -10.71 2.23 -2.60
C ASP A 37 -10.67 1.25 -1.42
N THR A 38 -11.83 0.80 -0.99
CA THR A 38 -12.00 -0.21 0.07
C THR A 38 -12.42 -1.57 -0.47
N VAL A 39 -12.72 -1.65 -1.76
CA VAL A 39 -12.98 -2.91 -2.46
C VAL A 39 -11.70 -3.31 -3.20
N GLY A 40 -11.17 -4.47 -2.84
CA GLY A 40 -9.96 -5.00 -3.47
C GLY A 40 -10.27 -6.08 -4.50
N TYR A 41 -9.35 -6.26 -5.44
CA TYR A 41 -9.50 -7.15 -6.59
C TYR A 41 -8.29 -8.08 -6.73
N THR A 42 -8.50 -9.27 -7.28
CA THR A 42 -7.43 -10.22 -7.59
C THR A 42 -6.98 -10.14 -9.06
N ASP A 43 -7.63 -9.28 -9.82
CA ASP A 43 -7.37 -9.05 -11.25
C ASP A 43 -7.06 -7.58 -11.53
N THR A 44 -6.93 -7.23 -12.79
CA THR A 44 -6.58 -5.88 -13.25
C THR A 44 -7.77 -5.02 -13.64
N SER A 45 -9.01 -5.44 -13.35
CA SER A 45 -10.24 -4.75 -13.76
C SER A 45 -10.37 -3.35 -13.16
N HIS A 46 -9.76 -3.11 -12.00
CA HIS A 46 -9.77 -1.84 -11.29
C HIS A 46 -8.34 -1.31 -11.16
N SER A 47 -7.77 -0.85 -12.28
CA SER A 47 -6.42 -0.30 -12.37
C SER A 47 -6.30 0.82 -13.41
N THR A 48 -7.42 1.49 -13.69
CA THR A 48 -7.50 2.59 -14.66
C THR A 48 -8.14 3.83 -14.05
N TRP A 49 -8.05 4.96 -14.75
CA TRP A 49 -8.71 6.21 -14.33
C TRP A 49 -10.24 6.10 -14.27
N GLU A 50 -10.82 5.31 -15.15
CA GLU A 50 -12.27 5.13 -15.24
C GLU A 50 -12.83 4.42 -14.00
N THR A 51 -12.03 3.54 -13.39
CA THR A 51 -12.42 2.76 -12.21
C THR A 51 -11.97 3.39 -10.89
N CYS A 52 -11.12 4.42 -10.95
CA CYS A 52 -10.57 5.05 -9.75
C CYS A 52 -11.68 5.70 -8.90
N PRO A 53 -11.73 5.49 -7.58
CA PRO A 53 -12.72 6.09 -6.69
C PRO A 53 -12.79 7.61 -6.83
N GLY A 54 -11.65 8.24 -7.08
CA GLY A 54 -11.56 9.67 -7.38
C GLY A 54 -12.26 10.11 -8.65
N ASN A 55 -12.65 9.20 -9.51
CA ASN A 55 -13.39 9.52 -10.74
C ASN A 55 -14.89 9.64 -10.52
N GLY A 56 -15.45 9.10 -9.43
CA GLY A 56 -16.90 9.18 -9.12
C GLY A 56 -17.82 8.74 -10.26
N GLY A 57 -17.33 7.96 -11.21
CA GLY A 57 -18.01 7.66 -12.47
C GLY A 57 -18.12 8.87 -13.41
N ASN A 58 -17.43 9.96 -13.13
CA ASN A 58 -17.53 11.21 -13.89
C ASN A 58 -16.32 11.33 -14.83
N SER A 59 -16.59 11.25 -16.14
CA SER A 59 -15.63 11.35 -17.24
C SER A 59 -14.79 12.65 -17.28
N THR A 60 -15.01 13.58 -16.34
CA THR A 60 -14.24 14.83 -16.24
C THR A 60 -12.85 14.64 -15.60
N TYR A 61 -12.62 13.56 -14.87
CA TYR A 61 -11.31 13.20 -14.35
C TYR A 61 -10.56 12.27 -15.32
N ASN A 62 -10.24 12.76 -16.47
CA ASN A 62 -9.35 12.07 -17.39
C ASN A 62 -7.91 12.59 -17.25
N LYS A 63 -6.96 11.82 -17.74
CA LYS A 63 -5.51 12.13 -17.76
C LYS A 63 -5.19 13.57 -18.27
N LYS A 64 -6.12 14.21 -18.97
CA LYS A 64 -5.97 15.57 -19.53
C LYS A 64 -6.53 16.66 -18.63
N SER A 65 -7.46 16.36 -17.73
CA SER A 65 -8.07 17.34 -16.81
C SER A 65 -7.29 17.50 -15.51
N ILE A 66 -6.36 16.60 -15.21
CA ILE A 66 -5.48 16.66 -14.04
C ILE A 66 -4.33 17.62 -14.35
N LYS A 67 -4.62 18.90 -14.53
CA LYS A 67 -3.59 19.95 -14.75
C LYS A 67 -2.90 20.40 -13.45
N ALA A 68 -3.49 20.17 -12.33
CA ALA A 68 -2.91 20.37 -11.00
C ALA A 68 -3.74 19.57 -10.02
N TRP A 69 -3.13 18.71 -9.25
CA TRP A 69 -3.73 18.14 -8.06
C TRP A 69 -3.95 19.30 -7.08
N ASP A 70 -5.10 19.84 -7.21
CA ASP A 70 -5.71 20.57 -6.15
C ASP A 70 -5.98 19.56 -5.05
N THR A 71 -5.23 19.65 -3.95
CA THR A 71 -5.42 18.82 -2.76
C THR A 71 -6.85 18.92 -2.24
N GLU A 72 -7.60 20.00 -2.55
CA GLU A 72 -9.02 20.11 -2.29
C GLU A 72 -9.88 19.16 -3.13
N ASN A 73 -9.53 18.93 -4.40
CA ASN A 73 -10.26 18.00 -5.24
C ASN A 73 -9.96 16.54 -4.85
N LEU A 74 -8.71 16.22 -4.56
CA LEU A 74 -8.34 14.92 -4.03
C LEU A 74 -9.09 14.62 -2.73
N HIS A 75 -9.15 15.59 -1.81
CA HIS A 75 -9.90 15.49 -0.56
C HIS A 75 -11.40 15.20 -0.78
N LYS A 76 -12.06 15.86 -1.73
CA LYS A 76 -13.48 15.65 -2.04
C LYS A 76 -13.77 14.27 -2.63
N VAL A 77 -12.82 13.71 -3.37
CA VAL A 77 -13.00 12.49 -4.15
C VAL A 77 -12.54 11.25 -3.41
N THR A 78 -11.53 11.36 -2.55
CA THR A 78 -10.91 10.23 -1.84
C THR A 78 -11.25 10.19 -0.35
N GLY A 79 -12.00 11.16 0.19
CA GLY A 79 -12.27 11.27 1.62
C GLY A 79 -11.02 11.57 2.48
N MET A 80 -9.93 12.01 1.85
CA MET A 80 -8.70 12.38 2.56
C MET A 80 -8.92 13.61 3.45
N LYS A 81 -8.38 13.59 4.67
CA LYS A 81 -8.33 14.79 5.52
C LYS A 81 -7.31 15.78 4.98
N HIS A 82 -7.76 16.94 4.53
CA HIS A 82 -6.91 17.99 3.99
C HIS A 82 -5.76 18.41 4.94
N SER A 83 -6.04 18.45 6.24
CA SER A 83 -5.05 18.86 7.26
C SER A 83 -3.93 17.86 7.50
N THR A 84 -4.21 16.56 7.34
CA THR A 84 -3.27 15.47 7.64
C THR A 84 -2.66 14.86 6.39
N LYS A 85 -3.25 15.11 5.21
CA LYS A 85 -2.83 14.53 3.92
C LYS A 85 -2.80 12.99 3.91
N ILE A 86 -3.68 12.37 4.71
CA ILE A 86 -3.87 10.93 4.79
C ILE A 86 -5.33 10.55 4.57
N LEU A 87 -5.58 9.31 4.16
CA LEU A 87 -6.94 8.78 3.99
C LEU A 87 -7.73 8.81 5.31
N ASN A 88 -9.03 9.08 5.21
CA ASN A 88 -9.95 8.86 6.32
C ASN A 88 -10.21 7.36 6.53
N PRO A 89 -10.57 6.92 7.76
CA PRO A 89 -10.83 5.51 8.05
C PRO A 89 -11.88 4.85 7.15
N GLU A 90 -12.92 5.59 6.76
CA GLU A 90 -14.00 5.08 5.89
C GLU A 90 -13.59 4.78 4.45
N VAL A 91 -12.42 5.29 4.01
CA VAL A 91 -11.84 5.04 2.68
C VAL A 91 -10.44 4.43 2.78
N ASP A 92 -10.09 3.93 3.96
CA ASP A 92 -8.84 3.22 4.21
C ASP A 92 -9.04 1.71 4.08
N ALA A 93 -8.39 1.10 3.10
CA ALA A 93 -8.56 -0.32 2.78
C ALA A 93 -8.24 -1.24 3.97
N ALA A 94 -7.20 -0.95 4.75
CA ALA A 94 -6.86 -1.76 5.91
C ALA A 94 -7.91 -1.61 7.02
N THR A 95 -8.36 -0.40 7.34
CA THR A 95 -9.39 -0.17 8.35
C THR A 95 -10.68 -0.92 8.01
N VAL A 96 -11.16 -0.77 6.77
CA VAL A 96 -12.44 -1.36 6.34
C VAL A 96 -12.38 -2.90 6.27
N ASN A 97 -11.27 -3.47 5.80
CA ASN A 97 -11.16 -4.92 5.57
C ASN A 97 -10.57 -5.71 6.75
N MET A 98 -9.85 -5.07 7.66
CA MET A 98 -9.19 -5.74 8.79
C MET A 98 -9.79 -5.36 10.15
N GLY A 99 -10.63 -4.31 10.20
CA GLY A 99 -11.27 -3.78 11.41
C GLY A 99 -10.54 -2.56 11.99
N ASP A 100 -11.23 -1.83 12.87
CA ASP A 100 -10.91 -0.47 13.34
C ASP A 100 -9.54 -0.31 14.02
N LYS A 101 -8.95 -1.38 14.52
CA LYS A 101 -7.60 -1.32 15.09
C LYS A 101 -6.51 -1.17 14.02
N TRP A 102 -6.82 -1.52 12.77
CA TRP A 102 -5.89 -1.49 11.65
C TRP A 102 -6.07 -0.24 10.80
N ARG A 103 -5.01 0.23 10.21
CA ARG A 103 -5.00 1.25 9.16
C ARG A 103 -3.93 0.96 8.13
N THR A 104 -4.05 1.54 6.95
CA THR A 104 -2.95 1.59 5.98
C THR A 104 -1.79 2.41 6.57
N PRO A 105 -0.51 1.98 6.42
CA PRO A 105 0.63 2.73 6.94
C PRO A 105 0.73 4.12 6.30
N THR A 106 1.21 5.10 7.06
CA THR A 106 1.68 6.36 6.48
C THR A 106 3.04 6.14 5.81
N ILE A 107 3.50 7.11 5.03
CA ILE A 107 4.84 7.00 4.44
C ILE A 107 5.94 7.04 5.51
N GLU A 108 5.70 7.73 6.63
CA GLU A 108 6.60 7.75 7.78
C GLU A 108 6.68 6.38 8.47
N ASP A 109 5.56 5.62 8.57
CA ASP A 109 5.59 4.24 9.08
C ASP A 109 6.41 3.34 8.16
N CYS A 110 6.28 3.51 6.84
CA CYS A 110 7.10 2.78 5.86
C CYS A 110 8.58 3.13 6.00
N THR A 111 8.91 4.42 6.13
CA THR A 111 10.28 4.89 6.37
C THR A 111 10.86 4.30 7.65
N GLU A 112 10.07 4.29 8.73
CA GLU A 112 10.49 3.71 10.00
C GLU A 112 10.78 2.21 9.85
N LEU A 113 9.89 1.45 9.19
CA LEU A 113 10.11 0.04 8.88
C LEU A 113 11.43 -0.17 8.14
N MET A 114 11.62 0.54 7.03
CA MET A 114 12.79 0.40 6.16
C MET A 114 14.11 0.74 6.87
N THR A 115 14.10 1.76 7.74
CA THR A 115 15.32 2.24 8.41
C THR A 115 15.66 1.48 9.68
N ASN A 116 14.66 0.93 10.37
CA ASN A 116 14.86 0.27 11.68
C ASN A 116 14.88 -1.25 11.64
N THR A 117 14.63 -1.86 10.50
CA THR A 117 14.76 -3.31 10.29
C THR A 117 15.96 -3.64 9.41
N ARG A 118 16.27 -4.94 9.31
CA ARG A 118 17.21 -5.47 8.32
C ARG A 118 16.42 -6.03 7.16
N TYR A 119 16.73 -5.58 5.95
CA TYR A 119 16.09 -6.07 4.73
C TYR A 119 16.86 -7.25 4.14
N GLU A 120 16.14 -8.27 3.68
CA GLU A 120 16.68 -9.40 2.92
C GLU A 120 15.72 -9.81 1.81
N TYR A 121 16.24 -10.00 0.60
CA TYR A 121 15.54 -10.77 -0.42
C TYR A 121 15.39 -12.22 0.03
N ALA A 122 14.22 -12.82 -0.15
CA ALA A 122 13.95 -14.20 0.23
C ALA A 122 12.99 -14.88 -0.74
N VAL A 123 13.05 -16.21 -0.77
CA VAL A 123 12.06 -17.06 -1.43
C VAL A 123 11.45 -17.96 -0.36
N ILE A 124 10.13 -17.85 -0.14
CA ILE A 124 9.38 -18.66 0.83
C ILE A 124 8.34 -19.45 0.06
N ASN A 125 8.35 -20.78 0.19
CA ASN A 125 7.41 -21.67 -0.51
C ASN A 125 7.35 -21.41 -2.04
N GLY A 126 8.48 -21.05 -2.65
CA GLY A 126 8.57 -20.74 -4.07
C GLY A 126 8.17 -19.29 -4.45
N VAL A 127 7.69 -18.49 -3.51
CA VAL A 127 7.30 -17.10 -3.73
C VAL A 127 8.47 -16.16 -3.39
N LYS A 128 8.87 -15.34 -4.35
CA LYS A 128 9.89 -14.30 -4.17
C LYS A 128 9.32 -13.13 -3.37
N GLY A 129 10.14 -12.53 -2.53
CA GLY A 129 9.73 -11.39 -1.72
C GLY A 129 10.85 -10.76 -0.93
N GLY A 130 10.51 -9.74 -0.18
CA GLY A 130 11.39 -9.03 0.75
C GLY A 130 11.02 -9.28 2.20
N LYS A 131 12.00 -9.63 3.02
CA LYS A 131 11.86 -9.71 4.48
C LYS A 131 12.35 -8.43 5.14
N PHE A 132 11.54 -7.89 6.04
CA PHE A 132 11.95 -6.87 7.00
C PHE A 132 12.04 -7.53 8.37
N ILE A 133 13.24 -7.60 8.91
CA ILE A 133 13.61 -8.44 10.06
C ILE A 133 14.02 -7.54 11.22
N ASN A 134 13.51 -7.82 12.42
CA ASN A 134 13.96 -7.15 13.65
C ASN A 134 15.48 -7.32 13.80
N LYS A 135 16.19 -6.21 14.06
CA LYS A 135 17.66 -6.21 14.15
C LYS A 135 18.20 -7.01 15.33
N SER A 136 17.41 -7.18 16.39
CA SER A 136 17.81 -7.87 17.62
C SER A 136 17.28 -9.31 17.73
N ASP A 137 16.21 -9.62 16.97
CA ASP A 137 15.54 -10.92 17.00
C ASP A 137 15.13 -11.35 15.59
N ALA A 138 15.94 -12.15 14.94
CA ALA A 138 15.69 -12.59 13.57
C ALA A 138 14.47 -13.52 13.40
N SER A 139 13.89 -14.02 14.51
CA SER A 139 12.63 -14.77 14.45
C SER A 139 11.42 -13.88 14.20
N LYS A 140 11.56 -12.59 14.45
CA LYS A 140 10.54 -11.56 14.24
C LYS A 140 10.78 -10.88 12.90
N TYR A 141 9.97 -11.21 11.93
CA TYR A 141 10.01 -10.61 10.59
C TYR A 141 8.61 -10.50 10.00
N ILE A 142 8.48 -9.69 8.97
CA ILE A 142 7.37 -9.71 8.01
C ILE A 142 7.92 -9.96 6.61
N PHE A 143 7.15 -10.68 5.81
CA PHE A 143 7.47 -10.99 4.42
C PHE A 143 6.50 -10.25 3.50
N PHE A 144 7.04 -9.57 2.51
CA PHE A 144 6.26 -8.94 1.44
C PHE A 144 6.52 -9.71 0.14
N PRO A 145 5.54 -10.49 -0.37
CA PRO A 145 5.68 -11.15 -1.65
C PRO A 145 5.82 -10.11 -2.77
N PHE A 146 6.57 -10.43 -3.82
CA PHE A 146 6.76 -9.55 -4.97
C PHE A 146 5.53 -9.57 -5.87
N THR A 147 4.52 -8.85 -5.42
CA THR A 147 3.19 -8.77 -6.02
C THR A 147 3.15 -8.01 -7.34
N GLY A 148 4.14 -7.14 -7.59
CA GLY A 148 4.02 -6.16 -8.67
C GLY A 148 2.91 -5.14 -8.40
N VAL A 149 2.39 -4.55 -9.46
CA VAL A 149 1.35 -3.52 -9.48
C VAL A 149 0.37 -3.83 -10.62
N ALA A 150 -0.92 -3.55 -10.44
CA ALA A 150 -1.88 -3.53 -11.53
C ALA A 150 -2.05 -2.10 -12.05
N VAL A 151 -1.82 -1.89 -13.34
CA VAL A 151 -1.89 -0.58 -13.98
C VAL A 151 -2.37 -0.71 -15.44
N GLU A 152 -3.30 0.16 -15.82
CA GLU A 152 -3.87 0.22 -17.18
C GLU A 152 -4.31 -1.17 -17.72
N GLY A 153 -4.91 -1.99 -16.86
CA GLY A 153 -5.45 -3.31 -17.22
C GLY A 153 -4.41 -4.44 -17.26
N SER A 154 -3.19 -4.21 -16.80
CA SER A 154 -2.11 -5.20 -16.82
C SER A 154 -1.42 -5.31 -15.45
N PHE A 155 -0.91 -6.50 -15.12
CA PHE A 155 0.06 -6.65 -14.04
C PHE A 155 1.47 -6.35 -14.57
N GLU A 156 2.18 -5.49 -13.83
CA GLU A 156 3.57 -5.19 -14.10
C GLU A 156 4.43 -5.56 -12.88
N HIS A 157 5.69 -5.91 -13.12
CA HIS A 157 6.70 -6.17 -12.08
C HIS A 157 6.36 -7.29 -11.07
N GLN A 158 5.42 -8.19 -11.38
CA GLN A 158 5.24 -9.40 -10.57
C GLN A 158 6.56 -10.19 -10.51
N GLU A 159 6.82 -10.83 -9.38
CA GLU A 159 8.06 -11.56 -9.07
C GLU A 159 9.36 -10.73 -9.05
N THR A 160 9.29 -9.41 -9.27
CA THR A 160 10.47 -8.53 -9.26
C THR A 160 10.43 -7.46 -8.18
N GLY A 161 9.24 -7.14 -7.63
CA GLY A 161 9.11 -6.22 -6.52
C GLY A 161 7.72 -6.22 -5.88
N CYS A 162 7.67 -5.82 -4.63
CA CYS A 162 6.42 -5.48 -3.97
C CYS A 162 6.20 -3.97 -3.99
N TYR A 163 4.96 -3.58 -4.16
CA TYR A 163 4.47 -2.21 -4.15
C TYR A 163 3.36 -2.14 -3.10
N ILE A 164 3.56 -1.41 -2.03
CA ILE A 164 2.61 -1.35 -0.90
C ILE A 164 2.15 0.08 -0.72
N TRP A 165 0.84 0.32 -0.86
CA TRP A 165 0.28 1.65 -0.61
C TRP A 165 0.57 2.17 0.79
N SER A 166 0.92 3.44 0.88
CA SER A 166 0.69 4.22 2.09
C SER A 166 -0.63 4.99 2.00
N CYS A 167 -1.17 5.41 3.13
CA CYS A 167 -2.33 6.30 3.16
C CYS A 167 -1.97 7.78 2.91
N SER A 168 -0.69 8.08 2.67
CA SER A 168 -0.18 9.45 2.52
C SER A 168 -0.21 9.93 1.08
N VAL A 169 -0.62 11.19 0.88
CA VAL A 169 -0.45 11.90 -0.39
C VAL A 169 1.02 12.24 -0.59
N CYS A 170 1.52 12.06 -1.80
CA CYS A 170 2.88 12.43 -2.13
C CYS A 170 2.98 13.91 -2.49
N SER A 171 3.81 14.67 -1.76
CA SER A 171 4.07 16.07 -2.07
C SER A 171 4.90 16.18 -3.34
N GLY A 172 4.40 16.92 -4.35
CA GLY A 172 5.12 17.18 -5.60
C GLY A 172 4.76 16.28 -6.78
N SER A 173 3.93 15.27 -6.58
CA SER A 173 3.36 14.51 -7.71
C SER A 173 1.88 14.87 -7.90
N PRO A 174 1.49 15.44 -9.05
CA PRO A 174 0.12 15.94 -9.25
C PRO A 174 -0.94 14.84 -9.38
N ALA A 175 -0.70 13.62 -9.12
CA ALA A 175 -1.69 12.54 -9.15
C ALA A 175 -1.23 11.35 -8.30
N GLY A 176 -0.41 11.64 -7.28
CA GLY A 176 0.31 10.58 -6.62
C GLY A 176 -0.02 10.42 -5.15
N ALA A 177 -0.19 9.17 -4.76
CA ALA A 177 -0.05 8.73 -3.40
C ALA A 177 1.33 8.11 -3.22
N CYS A 178 1.84 8.15 -2.00
CA CYS A 178 3.11 7.53 -1.70
C CYS A 178 2.93 6.02 -1.50
N TYR A 179 3.94 5.27 -1.90
CA TYR A 179 4.02 3.84 -1.65
C TYR A 179 5.44 3.42 -1.26
N MET A 180 5.55 2.29 -0.59
CA MET A 180 6.82 1.59 -0.37
C MET A 180 7.04 0.60 -1.51
N PHE A 181 8.22 0.65 -2.11
CA PHE A 181 8.73 -0.37 -3.02
C PHE A 181 9.84 -1.17 -2.33
N ALA A 182 9.84 -2.50 -2.51
CA ALA A 182 10.99 -3.32 -2.20
C ALA A 182 11.21 -4.38 -3.29
N GLY A 183 12.44 -4.55 -3.72
CA GLY A 183 12.86 -5.51 -4.74
C GLY A 183 14.13 -6.25 -4.33
N GLU A 184 14.68 -7.06 -5.23
CA GLU A 184 15.86 -7.88 -4.93
C GLU A 184 17.05 -7.08 -4.38
N PHE A 185 17.26 -5.87 -4.87
CA PHE A 185 18.43 -5.04 -4.54
C PHE A 185 18.19 -3.99 -3.47
N GLY A 186 17.01 -3.95 -2.85
CA GLY A 186 16.68 -3.00 -1.81
C GLY A 186 15.27 -2.46 -1.86
N TYR A 187 15.08 -1.31 -1.21
CA TYR A 187 13.79 -0.68 -1.03
C TYR A 187 13.88 0.83 -1.19
N VAL A 188 12.74 1.46 -1.49
CA VAL A 188 12.64 2.93 -1.63
C VAL A 188 11.19 3.40 -1.39
N GLU A 189 11.06 4.64 -0.92
CA GLU A 189 9.78 5.37 -1.00
C GLU A 189 9.60 5.92 -2.41
N ALA A 190 8.39 5.80 -2.92
CA ALA A 190 8.08 6.31 -4.26
C ALA A 190 6.64 6.87 -4.32
N ALA A 191 6.30 7.47 -5.44
CA ALA A 191 4.99 7.99 -5.75
C ALA A 191 4.39 7.29 -6.96
N GLY A 192 3.13 6.87 -6.84
CA GLY A 192 2.38 6.26 -7.92
C GLY A 192 1.07 6.97 -8.20
N TYR A 193 0.56 6.77 -9.39
CA TYR A 193 -0.77 7.25 -9.74
C TYR A 193 -1.84 6.55 -8.91
N ILE A 194 -2.77 7.30 -8.33
CA ILE A 194 -3.85 6.75 -7.49
C ILE A 194 -4.77 5.76 -8.20
N TYR A 195 -4.78 5.76 -9.52
CA TYR A 195 -5.55 4.81 -10.32
C TYR A 195 -4.85 3.45 -10.45
N SER A 196 -3.56 3.36 -10.18
CA SER A 196 -2.87 2.07 -10.08
C SER A 196 -3.41 1.30 -8.89
N ALA A 197 -3.47 -0.02 -8.98
CA ALA A 197 -3.88 -0.84 -7.87
C ALA A 197 -2.69 -1.60 -7.28
N LEU A 198 -2.45 -1.37 -6.00
CA LEU A 198 -1.37 -1.96 -5.23
C LEU A 198 -1.94 -2.71 -4.02
N PRO A 199 -1.26 -3.73 -3.51
CA PRO A 199 -1.60 -4.32 -2.22
C PRO A 199 -1.47 -3.33 -1.06
N VAL A 200 -2.22 -3.64 -0.01
CA VAL A 200 -2.18 -2.92 1.27
C VAL A 200 -1.76 -3.86 2.39
N ARG A 201 -0.92 -3.38 3.29
CA ARG A 201 -0.53 -4.06 4.51
C ARG A 201 -0.95 -3.21 5.71
N GLY A 202 -1.74 -3.77 6.63
CA GLY A 202 -2.20 -3.03 7.80
C GLY A 202 -1.12 -2.83 8.84
N VAL A 203 -1.23 -1.71 9.57
CA VAL A 203 -0.47 -1.42 10.80
C VAL A 203 -1.42 -1.10 11.96
N CYS A 204 -0.98 -1.34 13.19
CA CYS A 204 -1.74 -1.02 14.42
C CYS A 204 -0.80 -0.71 15.60
N LYS A 205 -1.39 -0.19 16.68
CA LYS A 205 -0.74 0.00 18.00
C LYS A 205 -1.42 -0.80 19.07
#